data_8e0375887c70ac5cf36452d0f3a0a372
#
_entry.id   8e0375887c70ac5cf36452d0f3a0a372
#
_cell.length_a   1.000
_cell.length_b   1.000
_cell.length_c   1.000
_cell.angle_alpha   90.00
_cell.angle_beta   90.00
_cell.angle_gamma   90.00
#
_symmetry.space_group_name_H-M   'P 1'
#
loop_
_entity.id
_entity.type
_entity.pdbx_description
1 polymer ?
#
loop_
_entity_poly.entity_id
_entity_poly.type
_entity_poly.pdbx_seq_one_letter_code
_entity_poly.pdbx_strand_id
1 'polypeptide(L)'
;MFNPGATGVVAPDAAVIPRSGTRGSAIPPPRSARETNNIFEDAPMDQDSTPLELDDAFVQDPYSVYAKLSAEGTTHRVMLPPGVPVCGGQPVWLITGYETVRSALADPRLSTDLNRLDGLFARNEPDSNRRAGFSPAIASHMLNSDPPDHTRMRKLVSKAFTGRAVEKLRPEIEQITGELIDALSDDDTVDLLDAFAFPLPIRAICLLLGVPIEEQENFKSWSKALVSGDSPEAAAVATTEVVEYLGELIERKRRVPSDDILAAVVSAHDVDNQLTEVELVSTAYLLFVAGFETTLNALGNGTLHLMRNLDQWEALREDRSLLPGAVEEFLRLESPLKHASFRSATESLTIGGVEIPAGDFVLLAIASANRDPRRFDDPHALDIRRPTDGGHLAFGHGIHHCLGAPLARVELRAAFGALLDAFPAMRLAADPEVLRWRTSTIIRGLHSLPVRLNHR
;
A
#
# COMPACT_ATOMS: atom_id res chain seq x y z
N MET A 1 -23.43 21.44 51.37
CA MET A 1 -24.70 21.79 52.05
C MET A 1 -25.85 21.24 51.21
N PHE A 2 -26.58 20.34 51.83
CA PHE A 2 -27.95 19.83 51.49
C PHE A 2 -28.20 19.05 50.22
N ASN A 3 -28.34 17.74 50.39
CA ASN A 3 -29.30 16.80 49.86
C ASN A 3 -30.60 16.93 50.72
N PRO A 4 -31.81 16.28 50.51
CA PRO A 4 -32.22 15.26 49.54
C PRO A 4 -33.71 15.40 49.09
N GLY A 5 -34.25 14.40 48.32
CA GLY A 5 -35.69 14.22 48.19
C GLY A 5 -36.10 13.10 47.22
N ALA A 6 -36.38 11.93 47.76
CA ALA A 6 -36.94 10.78 47.07
C ALA A 6 -38.49 10.82 47.05
N THR A 7 -39.11 10.22 46.03
CA THR A 7 -40.41 9.53 45.96
C THR A 7 -40.50 8.84 44.59
N GLY A 8 -40.72 7.57 44.33
CA GLY A 8 -41.49 6.53 45.03
C GLY A 8 -42.91 6.42 44.49
N VAL A 9 -43.25 5.57 43.45
CA VAL A 9 -44.58 4.97 43.20
C VAL A 9 -44.37 3.84 42.16
N VAL A 10 -44.42 2.56 42.54
CA VAL A 10 -45.49 1.56 42.60
C VAL A 10 -46.04 1.12 41.23
N ALA A 11 -45.82 -0.16 40.91
CA ALA A 11 -46.50 -0.94 39.88
C ALA A 11 -47.90 -1.37 40.33
N PRO A 12 -48.78 -1.76 39.45
CA PRO A 12 -49.75 -2.81 39.76
C PRO A 12 -49.74 -3.99 38.76
N ASP A 13 -49.76 -5.09 39.40
CA ASP A 13 -50.43 -6.35 39.31
C ASP A 13 -51.01 -6.94 38.01
N ALA A 14 -50.83 -8.24 38.03
CA ALA A 14 -51.23 -9.31 37.15
C ALA A 14 -52.73 -9.45 36.98
N ALA A 15 -53.19 -9.89 35.82
CA ALA A 15 -54.45 -10.59 35.64
C ALA A 15 -54.23 -11.94 34.93
N VAL A 16 -54.71 -12.96 35.58
CA VAL A 16 -54.75 -14.38 35.20
C VAL A 16 -56.10 -14.69 34.54
N ILE A 17 -56.09 -15.72 33.61
CA ILE A 17 -57.18 -16.68 33.35
C ILE A 17 -57.88 -16.62 31.94
N PRO A 18 -58.44 -17.73 31.42
CA PRO A 18 -58.19 -19.19 31.63
C PRO A 18 -57.99 -20.01 30.35
N ARG A 19 -57.66 -21.27 30.56
CA ARG A 19 -57.59 -22.35 29.57
C ARG A 19 -58.96 -22.76 29.05
N SER A 20 -59.06 -22.98 27.71
CA SER A 20 -60.02 -23.96 27.14
C SER A 20 -59.31 -24.78 26.06
N GLY A 21 -59.35 -26.07 26.24
CA GLY A 21 -58.74 -27.04 25.35
C GLY A 21 -59.60 -27.40 24.16
N THR A 22 -58.94 -27.76 23.06
CA THR A 22 -59.46 -28.75 22.09
C THR A 22 -58.28 -29.41 21.36
N ARG A 23 -58.47 -30.69 21.26
CA ARG A 23 -57.68 -31.79 20.65
C ARG A 23 -56.99 -31.47 19.30
N GLY A 24 -55.72 -31.74 19.16
CA GLY A 24 -55.16 -32.92 18.54
C GLY A 24 -55.10 -32.89 17.00
N SER A 25 -53.88 -32.58 16.46
CA SER A 25 -53.34 -33.32 15.33
C SER A 25 -51.81 -33.27 15.45
N ALA A 26 -51.22 -34.46 15.56
CA ALA A 26 -49.76 -34.62 15.63
C ALA A 26 -49.15 -34.34 14.26
N ILE A 27 -48.31 -33.32 14.21
CA ILE A 27 -47.37 -33.10 13.11
C ILE A 27 -46.08 -33.82 13.53
N PRO A 28 -45.49 -34.71 12.66
CA PRO A 28 -44.22 -35.36 12.99
C PRO A 28 -43.09 -34.33 13.04
N PRO A 29 -42.05 -34.54 13.89
CA PRO A 29 -40.92 -33.64 13.99
C PRO A 29 -40.14 -33.61 12.68
N PRO A 30 -39.54 -32.44 12.29
CA PRO A 30 -38.66 -32.35 11.14
C PRO A 30 -37.45 -33.27 11.38
N ARG A 31 -37.10 -34.03 10.35
CA ARG A 31 -35.94 -34.90 10.32
C ARG A 31 -34.70 -34.06 10.63
N SER A 32 -33.90 -34.55 11.55
CA SER A 32 -32.57 -34.06 11.90
C SER A 32 -31.79 -33.63 10.64
N ALA A 33 -31.28 -32.40 10.71
CA ALA A 33 -30.26 -31.93 9.75
C ALA A 33 -29.15 -32.99 9.70
N ARG A 34 -28.96 -33.54 8.52
CA ARG A 34 -27.78 -34.34 8.22
C ARG A 34 -26.57 -33.43 8.49
N GLU A 35 -25.69 -33.90 9.34
CA GLU A 35 -24.31 -33.45 9.45
C GLU A 35 -23.74 -33.47 8.01
N THR A 36 -23.57 -32.28 7.44
CA THR A 36 -22.69 -32.09 6.32
C THR A 36 -21.29 -32.24 6.90
N ASN A 37 -20.75 -33.45 6.81
CA ASN A 37 -19.33 -33.67 6.98
C ASN A 37 -18.59 -32.66 6.12
N ASN A 38 -17.87 -31.77 6.74
CA ASN A 38 -16.83 -30.94 6.18
C ASN A 38 -15.72 -31.89 5.70
N ILE A 39 -15.81 -32.34 4.45
CA ILE A 39 -14.76 -33.09 3.77
C ILE A 39 -13.85 -32.07 3.07
N PHE A 40 -13.22 -31.23 3.85
CA PHE A 40 -11.95 -30.59 3.54
C PHE A 40 -11.08 -30.75 4.79
N GLU A 41 -10.64 -31.98 5.05
CA GLU A 41 -9.37 -32.16 5.74
C GLU A 41 -8.31 -31.60 4.78
N ASP A 42 -7.78 -30.42 5.11
CA ASP A 42 -6.56 -29.89 4.53
C ASP A 42 -5.47 -30.96 4.71
N ALA A 43 -5.16 -31.68 3.65
CA ALA A 43 -4.00 -32.55 3.67
C ALA A 43 -2.78 -31.64 3.91
N PRO A 44 -1.94 -31.91 4.92
CA PRO A 44 -0.76 -31.09 5.16
C PRO A 44 0.09 -31.07 3.89
N MET A 45 0.34 -29.86 3.33
CA MET A 45 1.24 -29.72 2.22
C MET A 45 2.61 -30.23 2.65
N ASP A 46 3.16 -31.15 1.84
CA ASP A 46 4.48 -31.71 2.06
C ASP A 46 5.51 -30.58 2.00
N GLN A 47 6.22 -30.35 3.11
CA GLN A 47 7.26 -29.33 3.22
C GLN A 47 8.41 -29.53 2.23
N ASP A 48 8.54 -30.73 1.67
CA ASP A 48 9.52 -31.11 0.64
C ASP A 48 9.03 -30.86 -0.80
N SER A 49 7.83 -30.28 -1.00
CA SER A 49 7.34 -29.96 -2.33
C SER A 49 8.24 -28.91 -3.00
N THR A 50 8.61 -29.16 -4.27
CA THR A 50 9.37 -28.22 -5.08
C THR A 50 8.61 -26.87 -5.15
N PRO A 51 9.24 -25.73 -4.82
CA PRO A 51 8.58 -24.41 -4.89
C PRO A 51 8.04 -24.14 -6.30
N LEU A 52 6.86 -23.55 -6.39
CA LEU A 52 6.33 -23.09 -7.67
C LEU A 52 7.20 -21.95 -8.20
N GLU A 53 7.80 -22.14 -9.36
CA GLU A 53 8.57 -21.07 -10.01
C GLU A 53 7.63 -19.99 -10.55
N LEU A 54 7.88 -18.74 -10.15
CA LEU A 54 7.23 -17.56 -10.70
C LEU A 54 8.15 -16.99 -11.79
N ASP A 55 7.61 -16.80 -12.97
CA ASP A 55 8.34 -16.38 -14.16
C ASP A 55 8.02 -14.92 -14.55
N ASP A 56 8.48 -14.52 -15.72
CA ASP A 56 8.20 -13.20 -16.28
C ASP A 56 6.70 -12.99 -16.58
N ALA A 57 5.95 -14.06 -16.90
CA ALA A 57 4.52 -13.98 -17.08
C ALA A 57 3.80 -13.57 -15.79
N PHE A 58 4.27 -14.05 -14.63
CA PHE A 58 3.79 -13.58 -13.33
C PHE A 58 4.05 -12.08 -13.12
N VAL A 59 5.18 -11.55 -13.59
CA VAL A 59 5.45 -10.11 -13.50
C VAL A 59 4.43 -9.32 -14.32
N GLN A 60 4.07 -9.81 -15.51
CA GLN A 60 3.11 -9.13 -16.39
C GLN A 60 1.66 -9.31 -15.93
N ASP A 61 1.25 -10.52 -15.54
CA ASP A 61 -0.08 -10.84 -14.98
C ASP A 61 0.02 -11.70 -13.71
N PRO A 62 0.13 -11.10 -12.53
CA PRO A 62 0.16 -11.86 -11.29
C PRO A 62 -1.22 -12.44 -10.91
N TYR A 63 -2.31 -11.89 -11.44
CA TYR A 63 -3.67 -12.19 -10.99
C TYR A 63 -4.13 -13.58 -11.37
N SER A 64 -3.77 -14.05 -12.56
CA SER A 64 -4.03 -15.43 -13.01
C SER A 64 -3.37 -16.46 -12.09
N VAL A 65 -2.13 -16.17 -11.64
CA VAL A 65 -1.40 -17.03 -10.70
C VAL A 65 -2.02 -16.95 -9.31
N TYR A 66 -2.35 -15.75 -8.81
CA TYR A 66 -3.00 -15.60 -7.51
C TYR A 66 -4.35 -16.30 -7.45
N ALA A 67 -5.16 -16.22 -8.51
CA ALA A 67 -6.45 -16.90 -8.56
C ALA A 67 -6.28 -18.43 -8.45
N LYS A 68 -5.31 -19.00 -9.18
CA LYS A 68 -4.97 -20.41 -9.09
C LYS A 68 -4.53 -20.81 -7.68
N LEU A 69 -3.56 -20.10 -7.11
CA LEU A 69 -3.05 -20.37 -5.78
C LEU A 69 -4.14 -20.24 -4.72
N SER A 70 -4.95 -19.18 -4.77
CA SER A 70 -6.03 -18.95 -3.80
C SER A 70 -7.15 -20.01 -3.86
N ALA A 71 -7.28 -20.74 -4.95
CA ALA A 71 -8.18 -21.89 -5.06
C ALA A 71 -7.61 -23.16 -4.40
N GLU A 72 -6.29 -23.28 -4.32
CA GLU A 72 -5.59 -24.41 -3.71
C GLU A 72 -5.33 -24.20 -2.20
N GLY A 73 -5.32 -22.94 -1.73
CA GLY A 73 -5.05 -22.59 -0.34
C GLY A 73 -4.64 -21.12 -0.21
N THR A 74 -4.16 -20.72 0.97
CA THR A 74 -3.75 -19.33 1.22
C THR A 74 -2.26 -19.16 1.49
N THR A 75 -1.49 -20.26 1.60
CA THR A 75 -0.06 -20.26 1.92
C THR A 75 0.68 -21.19 0.99
N HIS A 76 1.62 -20.66 0.23
CA HIS A 76 2.30 -21.39 -0.85
C HIS A 76 3.81 -21.13 -0.79
N ARG A 77 4.60 -22.18 -1.06
CA ARG A 77 6.04 -22.05 -1.24
C ARG A 77 6.32 -21.75 -2.71
N VAL A 78 6.92 -20.60 -2.99
CA VAL A 78 7.20 -20.14 -4.35
C VAL A 78 8.66 -19.74 -4.50
N MET A 79 9.18 -19.82 -5.74
CA MET A 79 10.48 -19.30 -6.13
C MET A 79 10.27 -18.00 -6.90
N LEU A 80 10.85 -16.90 -6.43
CA LEU A 80 10.77 -15.62 -7.16
C LEU A 80 11.68 -15.63 -8.39
N PRO A 81 11.31 -14.89 -9.47
CA PRO A 81 12.14 -14.79 -10.66
C PRO A 81 13.56 -14.32 -10.30
N PRO A 82 14.63 -14.88 -10.89
CA PRO A 82 16.00 -14.50 -10.54
C PRO A 82 16.33 -13.01 -10.75
N GLY A 83 15.64 -12.35 -11.70
CA GLY A 83 15.86 -10.94 -12.03
C GLY A 83 15.20 -9.93 -11.10
N VAL A 84 14.36 -10.36 -10.13
CA VAL A 84 13.73 -9.41 -9.21
C VAL A 84 14.71 -9.00 -8.10
N PRO A 85 14.75 -7.72 -7.72
CA PRO A 85 15.51 -7.26 -6.56
C PRO A 85 14.99 -7.92 -5.29
N VAL A 86 15.90 -8.27 -4.40
CA VAL A 86 15.63 -8.93 -3.11
C VAL A 86 14.90 -10.28 -3.26
N CYS A 87 15.45 -11.32 -2.69
CA CYS A 87 14.96 -12.71 -2.76
C CYS A 87 14.78 -13.31 -4.18
N GLY A 88 15.29 -12.66 -5.24
CA GLY A 88 15.27 -13.25 -6.60
C GLY A 88 16.01 -14.57 -6.62
N GLY A 89 15.39 -15.64 -7.17
CA GLY A 89 15.94 -16.99 -7.16
C GLY A 89 15.91 -17.68 -5.79
N GLN A 90 15.26 -17.10 -4.78
CA GLN A 90 15.11 -17.68 -3.45
C GLN A 90 13.70 -18.20 -3.21
N PRO A 91 13.53 -19.32 -2.47
CA PRO A 91 12.23 -19.78 -2.05
C PRO A 91 11.67 -18.83 -0.96
N VAL A 92 10.39 -18.47 -1.11
CA VAL A 92 9.67 -17.63 -0.15
C VAL A 92 8.27 -18.21 0.09
N TRP A 93 7.67 -17.90 1.23
CA TRP A 93 6.27 -18.20 1.51
C TRP A 93 5.39 -17.05 1.01
N LEU A 94 4.52 -17.33 0.05
CA LEU A 94 3.56 -16.38 -0.49
C LEU A 94 2.20 -16.59 0.18
N ILE A 95 1.71 -15.56 0.85
CA ILE A 95 0.42 -15.58 1.53
C ILE A 95 -0.61 -14.85 0.68
N THR A 96 -1.73 -15.51 0.37
CA THR A 96 -2.84 -14.99 -0.44
C THR A 96 -4.14 -14.94 0.37
N GLY A 97 -5.19 -14.36 -0.22
CA GLY A 97 -6.51 -14.24 0.38
C GLY A 97 -6.62 -13.14 1.43
N TYR A 98 -7.78 -12.47 1.47
CA TYR A 98 -7.96 -11.23 2.22
C TYR A 98 -7.75 -11.40 3.74
N GLU A 99 -8.47 -12.32 4.36
CA GLU A 99 -8.42 -12.47 5.83
C GLU A 99 -7.05 -12.98 6.30
N THR A 100 -6.43 -13.89 5.52
CA THR A 100 -5.12 -14.43 5.86
C THR A 100 -4.03 -13.37 5.74
N VAL A 101 -4.01 -12.60 4.64
CA VAL A 101 -3.07 -11.48 4.45
C VAL A 101 -3.29 -10.41 5.52
N ARG A 102 -4.54 -10.04 5.80
CA ARG A 102 -4.87 -9.05 6.83
C ARG A 102 -4.39 -9.46 8.21
N SER A 103 -4.61 -10.72 8.60
CA SER A 103 -4.13 -11.27 9.87
C SER A 103 -2.61 -11.31 9.93
N ALA A 104 -1.95 -11.77 8.87
CA ALA A 104 -0.50 -11.84 8.78
C ALA A 104 0.17 -10.46 8.80
N LEU A 105 -0.47 -9.41 8.24
CA LEU A 105 0.02 -8.02 8.33
C LEU A 105 0.09 -7.50 9.78
N ALA A 106 -0.71 -8.03 10.67
CA ALA A 106 -0.76 -7.65 12.08
C ALA A 106 -0.05 -8.65 13.01
N ASP A 107 0.48 -9.76 12.49
CA ASP A 107 1.11 -10.79 13.32
C ASP A 107 2.52 -10.35 13.76
N PRO A 108 2.78 -10.19 15.07
CA PRO A 108 4.09 -9.76 15.59
C PRO A 108 5.21 -10.78 15.37
N ARG A 109 4.89 -12.01 15.00
CA ARG A 109 5.87 -13.05 14.69
C ARG A 109 6.44 -12.92 13.26
N LEU A 110 5.84 -12.05 12.46
CA LEU A 110 6.32 -11.70 11.11
C LEU A 110 7.07 -10.37 11.16
N SER A 111 8.37 -10.44 11.41
CA SER A 111 9.28 -9.32 11.59
C SER A 111 9.60 -8.59 10.28
N THR A 112 9.72 -7.27 10.34
CA THR A 112 10.28 -6.42 9.27
C THR A 112 11.70 -5.96 9.55
N ASP A 113 12.31 -6.37 10.65
CA ASP A 113 13.66 -5.98 11.04
C ASP A 113 14.70 -6.48 10.03
N LEU A 114 15.33 -5.55 9.30
CA LEU A 114 16.34 -5.86 8.29
C LEU A 114 17.57 -6.57 8.85
N ASN A 115 17.93 -6.39 10.13
CA ASN A 115 19.06 -7.11 10.72
C ASN A 115 18.80 -8.62 10.76
N ARG A 116 17.53 -9.01 10.91
CA ARG A 116 17.11 -10.42 10.81
C ARG A 116 17.15 -10.91 9.37
N LEU A 117 16.70 -10.07 8.42
CA LEU A 117 16.71 -10.37 6.99
C LEU A 117 18.15 -10.51 6.46
N ASP A 118 19.08 -9.65 6.87
CA ASP A 118 20.51 -9.74 6.50
C ASP A 118 21.12 -11.08 6.92
N GLY A 119 20.78 -11.58 8.10
CA GLY A 119 21.20 -12.90 8.55
C GLY A 119 20.67 -14.06 7.69
N LEU A 120 19.48 -13.88 7.06
CA LEU A 120 18.90 -14.85 6.13
C LEU A 120 19.57 -14.79 4.75
N PHE A 121 19.81 -13.59 4.22
CA PHE A 121 20.58 -13.41 2.98
C PHE A 121 21.97 -14.02 3.10
N ALA A 122 22.65 -13.80 4.24
CA ALA A 122 23.98 -14.35 4.48
C ALA A 122 24.01 -15.89 4.52
N ARG A 123 22.93 -16.54 4.93
CA ARG A 123 22.84 -18.02 4.94
C ARG A 123 22.57 -18.59 3.55
N ASN A 124 21.78 -17.89 2.74
CA ASN A 124 21.30 -18.36 1.45
C ASN A 124 22.24 -17.97 0.29
N GLU A 125 23.02 -16.89 0.42
CA GLU A 125 23.98 -16.39 -0.57
C GLU A 125 25.28 -15.92 0.11
N PRO A 126 26.16 -16.83 0.57
CA PRO A 126 27.36 -16.45 1.31
C PRO A 126 28.34 -15.57 0.51
N ASP A 127 28.35 -15.69 -0.82
CA ASP A 127 29.28 -15.01 -1.73
C ASP A 127 28.70 -13.75 -2.41
N SER A 128 27.47 -13.36 -2.08
CA SER A 128 26.86 -12.21 -2.74
C SER A 128 27.37 -10.87 -2.19
N ASN A 129 27.79 -9.98 -3.09
CA ASN A 129 28.03 -8.56 -2.81
C ASN A 129 26.75 -7.80 -2.32
N ARG A 130 25.63 -8.49 -2.18
CA ARG A 130 24.33 -7.94 -1.76
C ARG A 130 24.30 -7.44 -0.31
N ARG A 131 25.27 -7.86 0.53
CA ARG A 131 25.47 -7.31 1.89
C ARG A 131 25.72 -5.80 1.92
N ALA A 132 26.13 -5.21 0.79
CA ALA A 132 26.39 -3.78 0.69
C ALA A 132 25.14 -2.92 0.45
N GLY A 133 23.92 -3.53 0.34
CA GLY A 133 22.72 -2.86 -0.15
C GLY A 133 21.99 -1.96 0.85
N PHE A 134 22.18 -2.17 2.15
CA PHE A 134 21.40 -1.41 3.15
C PHE A 134 22.32 -0.67 4.14
N SER A 135 22.76 0.52 3.73
CA SER A 135 23.39 1.45 4.66
C SER A 135 22.43 1.79 5.81
N PRO A 136 22.90 1.89 7.06
CA PRO A 136 22.06 2.34 8.18
C PRO A 136 21.34 3.66 7.89
N ALA A 137 21.94 4.55 7.11
CA ALA A 137 21.36 5.83 6.73
C ALA A 137 20.07 5.73 5.91
N ILE A 138 19.80 4.58 5.27
CA ILE A 138 18.59 4.33 4.50
C ILE A 138 17.70 3.23 5.09
N ALA A 139 18.20 2.51 6.08
CA ALA A 139 17.55 1.31 6.61
C ALA A 139 17.02 1.48 8.05
N SER A 140 17.58 2.42 8.83
CA SER A 140 17.25 2.59 10.26
C SER A 140 15.98 3.45 10.45
N HIS A 141 14.85 2.99 9.96
CA HIS A 141 13.57 3.68 10.04
C HIS A 141 12.43 2.74 10.44
N MET A 142 11.26 3.31 10.77
CA MET A 142 10.11 2.57 11.31
C MET A 142 9.57 1.45 10.41
N LEU A 143 9.76 1.49 9.08
CA LEU A 143 9.27 0.43 8.19
C LEU A 143 10.11 -0.85 8.33
N ASN A 144 11.37 -0.71 8.68
CA ASN A 144 12.36 -1.79 8.81
C ASN A 144 12.66 -2.13 10.28
N SER A 145 11.72 -1.89 11.17
CA SER A 145 11.91 -2.10 12.61
C SER A 145 10.68 -2.72 13.25
N ASP A 146 10.91 -3.53 14.26
CA ASP A 146 9.86 -4.08 15.13
C ASP A 146 9.72 -3.25 16.42
N PRO A 147 8.63 -3.42 17.20
CA PRO A 147 8.56 -2.88 18.56
C PRO A 147 9.72 -3.40 19.45
N PRO A 148 10.31 -2.57 20.33
CA PRO A 148 9.84 -1.23 20.72
C PRO A 148 10.27 -0.09 19.79
N ASP A 149 11.30 -0.28 18.94
CA ASP A 149 11.88 0.77 18.11
C ASP A 149 10.90 1.32 17.07
N HIS A 150 10.16 0.44 16.38
CA HIS A 150 9.06 0.85 15.51
C HIS A 150 8.10 1.80 16.24
N THR A 151 7.65 1.42 17.44
CA THR A 151 6.65 2.19 18.21
C THR A 151 7.18 3.57 18.57
N ARG A 152 8.45 3.67 18.98
CA ARG A 152 9.14 4.91 19.32
C ARG A 152 9.21 5.86 18.12
N MET A 153 9.75 5.38 17.01
CA MET A 153 9.88 6.14 15.76
C MET A 153 8.51 6.55 15.19
N ARG A 154 7.58 5.61 15.10
CA ARG A 154 6.23 5.84 14.58
C ARG A 154 5.49 6.91 15.38
N LYS A 155 5.55 6.86 16.71
CA LYS A 155 4.91 7.82 17.60
C LYS A 155 5.42 9.25 17.36
N LEU A 156 6.71 9.43 17.12
CA LEU A 156 7.30 10.73 16.86
C LEU A 156 6.85 11.27 15.51
N VAL A 157 6.99 10.51 14.45
CA VAL A 157 6.61 10.93 13.08
C VAL A 157 5.11 11.21 12.99
N SER A 158 4.27 10.39 13.64
CA SER A 158 2.82 10.58 13.64
C SER A 158 2.35 11.88 14.31
N LYS A 159 3.15 12.48 15.21
CA LYS A 159 2.85 13.80 15.78
C LYS A 159 2.91 14.91 14.72
N ALA A 160 3.84 14.80 13.77
CA ALA A 160 3.98 15.77 12.68
C ALA A 160 3.01 15.45 11.52
N PHE A 161 2.80 14.15 11.23
CA PHE A 161 2.03 13.69 10.09
C PHE A 161 0.54 13.49 10.43
N THR A 162 -0.14 14.58 10.79
CA THR A 162 -1.57 14.55 11.13
C THR A 162 -2.45 14.82 9.90
N GLY A 163 -3.72 14.37 9.94
CA GLY A 163 -4.67 14.71 8.87
C GLY A 163 -4.82 16.22 8.66
N ARG A 164 -4.75 17.03 9.72
CA ARG A 164 -4.77 18.51 9.62
C ARG A 164 -3.52 19.07 8.93
N ALA A 165 -2.34 18.50 9.21
CA ALA A 165 -1.10 18.93 8.55
C ALA A 165 -1.13 18.61 7.05
N VAL A 166 -1.66 17.42 6.68
CA VAL A 166 -1.85 17.03 5.28
C VAL A 166 -2.89 17.92 4.57
N GLU A 167 -4.02 18.23 5.22
CA GLU A 167 -5.02 19.13 4.62
C GLU A 167 -4.51 20.55 4.36
N LYS A 168 -3.53 21.02 5.11
CA LYS A 168 -2.87 22.31 4.82
C LYS A 168 -2.09 22.31 3.50
N LEU A 169 -1.61 21.14 3.04
CA LEU A 169 -0.86 20.98 1.79
C LEU A 169 -1.79 20.92 0.56
N ARG A 170 -3.10 20.74 0.76
CA ARG A 170 -4.07 20.57 -0.35
C ARG A 170 -4.03 21.71 -1.37
N PRO A 171 -4.08 23.02 -0.99
CA PRO A 171 -4.08 24.11 -1.95
C PRO A 171 -2.83 24.13 -2.84
N GLU A 172 -1.67 23.85 -2.26
CA GLU A 172 -0.40 23.80 -2.98
C GLU A 172 -0.33 22.55 -3.90
N ILE A 173 -0.86 21.41 -3.47
CA ILE A 173 -0.96 20.19 -4.30
C ILE A 173 -1.90 20.45 -5.48
N GLU A 174 -3.03 21.11 -5.27
CA GLU A 174 -3.97 21.50 -6.33
C GLU A 174 -3.32 22.49 -7.30
N GLN A 175 -2.54 23.45 -6.80
CA GLN A 175 -1.78 24.37 -7.64
C GLN A 175 -0.74 23.62 -8.49
N ILE A 176 0.08 22.76 -7.86
CA ILE A 176 1.08 21.92 -8.57
C ILE A 176 0.39 21.10 -9.65
N THR A 177 -0.76 20.52 -9.35
CA THR A 177 -1.55 19.73 -10.28
C THR A 177 -1.99 20.58 -11.48
N GLY A 178 -2.51 21.79 -11.23
CA GLY A 178 -2.91 22.73 -12.28
C GLY A 178 -1.75 23.13 -13.20
N GLU A 179 -0.59 23.47 -12.64
CA GLU A 179 0.61 23.81 -13.40
C GLU A 179 1.07 22.65 -14.30
N LEU A 180 0.99 21.41 -13.83
CA LEU A 180 1.33 20.23 -14.62
C LEU A 180 0.31 19.96 -15.73
N ILE A 181 -0.98 20.16 -15.47
CA ILE A 181 -2.04 20.07 -16.47
C ILE A 181 -1.84 21.13 -17.57
N ASP A 182 -1.55 22.37 -17.19
CA ASP A 182 -1.31 23.46 -18.13
C ASP A 182 -0.09 23.16 -19.03
N ALA A 183 0.93 22.52 -18.47
CA ALA A 183 2.10 22.09 -19.25
C ALA A 183 1.81 20.97 -20.27
N LEU A 184 0.74 20.19 -20.06
CA LEU A 184 0.29 19.14 -21.00
C LEU A 184 -0.55 19.71 -22.16
N SER A 185 -1.03 20.92 -22.08
CA SER A 185 -2.10 21.45 -22.94
C SER A 185 -1.73 21.60 -24.41
N ASP A 186 -0.44 21.63 -24.74
CA ASP A 186 0.03 21.83 -26.11
C ASP A 186 0.31 20.52 -26.87
N ASP A 187 0.23 19.37 -26.21
CA ASP A 187 0.55 18.07 -26.79
C ASP A 187 -0.69 17.20 -27.04
N ASP A 188 -0.79 16.62 -28.24
CA ASP A 188 -1.89 15.70 -28.58
C ASP A 188 -1.71 14.30 -27.97
N THR A 189 -0.47 13.86 -27.81
CA THR A 189 -0.12 12.52 -27.26
C THR A 189 1.11 12.63 -26.37
N VAL A 190 0.98 12.14 -25.14
CA VAL A 190 2.03 12.18 -24.13
C VAL A 190 2.17 10.83 -23.43
N ASP A 191 3.35 10.55 -22.88
CA ASP A 191 3.47 9.55 -21.82
C ASP A 191 3.02 10.19 -20.49
N LEU A 192 1.83 9.82 -20.03
CA LEU A 192 1.23 10.40 -18.83
C LEU A 192 2.05 10.11 -17.55
N LEU A 193 2.82 9.01 -17.56
CA LEU A 193 3.68 8.73 -16.39
C LEU A 193 4.78 9.77 -16.28
N ASP A 194 5.52 10.02 -17.35
CA ASP A 194 6.68 10.93 -17.33
C ASP A 194 6.24 12.40 -17.22
N ALA A 195 5.17 12.77 -17.93
CA ALA A 195 4.75 14.16 -18.03
C ALA A 195 3.89 14.66 -16.85
N PHE A 196 3.18 13.75 -16.14
CA PHE A 196 2.25 14.13 -15.09
C PHE A 196 2.37 13.31 -13.81
N ALA A 197 2.26 11.97 -13.91
CA ALA A 197 2.17 11.11 -12.74
C ALA A 197 3.47 11.05 -11.95
N PHE A 198 4.64 11.22 -12.59
CA PHE A 198 5.95 11.25 -11.96
C PHE A 198 6.26 12.60 -11.28
N PRO A 199 6.11 13.77 -11.94
CA PRO A 199 6.45 15.04 -11.30
C PRO A 199 5.52 15.45 -10.16
N LEU A 200 4.24 15.07 -10.19
CA LEU A 200 3.29 15.47 -9.16
C LEU A 200 3.71 15.02 -7.74
N PRO A 201 3.87 13.71 -7.45
CA PRO A 201 4.23 13.28 -6.10
C PRO A 201 5.64 13.70 -5.69
N ILE A 202 6.57 13.91 -6.63
CA ILE A 202 7.90 14.43 -6.30
C ILE A 202 7.78 15.86 -5.77
N ARG A 203 7.02 16.73 -6.45
CA ARG A 203 6.79 18.10 -5.99
C ARG A 203 6.02 18.13 -4.66
N ALA A 204 5.04 17.25 -4.48
CA ALA A 204 4.30 17.11 -3.22
C ALA A 204 5.21 16.67 -2.06
N ILE A 205 6.14 15.74 -2.29
CA ILE A 205 7.14 15.34 -1.29
C ILE A 205 8.14 16.46 -1.00
N CYS A 206 8.59 17.18 -2.02
CA CYS A 206 9.43 18.36 -1.81
C CYS A 206 8.74 19.41 -0.93
N LEU A 207 7.45 19.66 -1.15
CA LEU A 207 6.63 20.53 -0.32
C LEU A 207 6.55 20.00 1.12
N LEU A 208 6.28 18.70 1.30
CA LEU A 208 6.20 18.05 2.61
C LEU A 208 7.51 18.15 3.41
N LEU A 209 8.65 18.00 2.72
CA LEU A 209 9.97 18.09 3.32
C LEU A 209 10.47 19.54 3.43
N GLY A 210 9.76 20.49 2.82
CA GLY A 210 10.17 21.91 2.77
C GLY A 210 11.47 22.11 2.00
N VAL A 211 11.60 21.42 0.85
CA VAL A 211 12.71 21.56 -0.10
C VAL A 211 12.54 22.85 -0.89
N PRO A 212 13.54 23.74 -0.97
CA PRO A 212 13.49 24.94 -1.80
C PRO A 212 13.19 24.62 -3.27
N ILE A 213 12.44 25.49 -3.93
CA ILE A 213 11.97 25.26 -5.30
C ILE A 213 13.13 25.09 -6.29
N GLU A 214 14.20 25.82 -6.10
CA GLU A 214 15.43 25.76 -6.91
C GLU A 214 16.21 24.46 -6.77
N GLU A 215 15.95 23.69 -5.73
CA GLU A 215 16.62 22.40 -5.45
C GLU A 215 15.76 21.17 -5.88
N GLN A 216 14.50 21.40 -6.28
CA GLN A 216 13.56 20.31 -6.59
C GLN A 216 13.94 19.49 -7.84
N GLU A 217 14.70 20.09 -8.78
CA GLU A 217 15.18 19.36 -9.97
C GLU A 217 16.15 18.22 -9.59
N ASN A 218 16.92 18.39 -8.52
CA ASN A 218 17.77 17.32 -8.00
C ASN A 218 16.92 16.12 -7.54
N PHE A 219 15.80 16.39 -6.82
CA PHE A 219 14.87 15.34 -6.38
C PHE A 219 14.28 14.58 -7.55
N LYS A 220 13.92 15.27 -8.63
CA LYS A 220 13.43 14.66 -9.86
C LYS A 220 14.48 13.75 -10.50
N SER A 221 15.73 14.20 -10.57
CA SER A 221 16.86 13.43 -11.11
C SER A 221 17.12 12.17 -10.28
N TRP A 222 17.24 12.31 -8.95
CA TRP A 222 17.44 11.18 -8.04
C TRP A 222 16.28 10.18 -8.08
N SER A 223 15.05 10.68 -8.07
CA SER A 223 13.86 9.82 -8.17
C SER A 223 13.85 9.00 -9.45
N LYS A 224 14.25 9.62 -10.59
CA LYS A 224 14.36 8.91 -11.87
C LYS A 224 15.40 7.81 -11.82
N ALA A 225 16.56 8.05 -11.24
CA ALA A 225 17.62 7.05 -11.08
C ALA A 225 17.20 5.90 -10.16
N LEU A 226 16.45 6.20 -9.09
CA LEU A 226 15.96 5.19 -8.15
C LEU A 226 14.86 4.28 -8.75
N VAL A 227 14.01 4.82 -9.63
CA VAL A 227 12.84 4.10 -10.18
C VAL A 227 13.14 3.39 -11.49
N SER A 228 14.08 3.89 -12.30
CA SER A 228 14.33 3.33 -13.65
C SER A 228 14.74 1.86 -13.62
N GLY A 229 15.50 1.47 -12.60
CA GLY A 229 16.05 0.11 -12.51
C GLY A 229 17.12 -0.20 -13.56
N ASP A 230 17.50 0.77 -14.40
CA ASP A 230 18.40 0.57 -15.54
C ASP A 230 19.86 0.44 -15.11
N SER A 231 20.25 1.07 -14.00
CA SER A 231 21.63 1.05 -13.49
C SER A 231 21.63 1.01 -11.95
N PRO A 232 22.02 -0.13 -11.36
CA PRO A 232 22.22 -0.23 -9.91
C PRO A 232 23.26 0.79 -9.38
N GLU A 233 24.29 1.11 -10.18
CA GLU A 233 25.31 2.08 -9.84
C GLU A 233 24.74 3.50 -9.77
N ALA A 234 23.90 3.89 -10.74
CA ALA A 234 23.22 5.19 -10.72
C ALA A 234 22.27 5.31 -9.54
N ALA A 235 21.54 4.25 -9.20
CA ALA A 235 20.69 4.21 -8.03
C ALA A 235 21.48 4.33 -6.71
N ALA A 236 22.65 3.70 -6.63
CA ALA A 236 23.54 3.80 -5.46
C ALA A 236 24.09 5.23 -5.28
N VAL A 237 24.51 5.87 -6.39
CA VAL A 237 24.97 7.28 -6.37
C VAL A 237 23.82 8.19 -5.93
N ALA A 238 22.65 8.08 -6.55
CA ALA A 238 21.48 8.88 -6.19
C ALA A 238 21.09 8.69 -4.71
N THR A 239 21.14 7.46 -4.20
CA THR A 239 20.89 7.16 -2.79
C THR A 239 21.85 7.92 -1.88
N THR A 240 23.16 7.94 -2.20
CA THR A 240 24.16 8.65 -1.42
C THR A 240 23.91 10.15 -1.41
N GLU A 241 23.68 10.73 -2.59
CA GLU A 241 23.41 12.17 -2.75
C GLU A 241 22.14 12.61 -2.01
N VAL A 242 21.07 11.80 -2.07
CA VAL A 242 19.83 12.06 -1.31
C VAL A 242 20.08 12.05 0.20
N VAL A 243 20.83 11.06 0.71
CA VAL A 243 21.12 10.94 2.14
C VAL A 243 21.94 12.13 2.63
N GLU A 244 22.99 12.54 1.89
CA GLU A 244 23.81 13.70 2.21
C GLU A 244 22.95 14.99 2.20
N TYR A 245 22.18 15.20 1.15
CA TYR A 245 21.26 16.34 1.05
C TYR A 245 20.25 16.40 2.20
N LEU A 246 19.62 15.25 2.56
CA LEU A 246 18.65 15.23 3.67
C LEU A 246 19.29 15.54 5.02
N GLY A 247 20.53 15.09 5.23
CA GLY A 247 21.31 15.48 6.40
C GLY A 247 21.54 16.98 6.48
N GLU A 248 21.94 17.62 5.37
CA GLU A 248 22.10 19.07 5.28
C GLU A 248 20.77 19.82 5.44
N LEU A 249 19.67 19.30 4.88
CA LEU A 249 18.35 19.89 5.01
C LEU A 249 17.88 19.87 6.48
N ILE A 250 18.11 18.79 7.21
CA ILE A 250 17.81 18.69 8.65
C ILE A 250 18.59 19.74 9.43
N GLU A 251 19.90 19.92 9.16
CA GLU A 251 20.71 20.95 9.79
C GLU A 251 20.24 22.37 9.44
N ARG A 252 19.76 22.60 8.22
CA ARG A 252 19.14 23.89 7.85
C ARG A 252 17.86 24.14 8.65
N LYS A 253 17.00 23.12 8.84
CA LYS A 253 15.75 23.21 9.61
C LYS A 253 15.98 23.52 11.08
N ARG A 254 17.07 22.99 11.69
CA ARG A 254 17.47 23.35 13.05
C ARG A 254 17.83 24.83 13.21
N ARG A 255 18.49 25.41 12.19
CA ARG A 255 18.94 26.80 12.22
C ARG A 255 17.84 27.80 11.84
N VAL A 256 16.97 27.41 10.90
CA VAL A 256 15.91 28.27 10.37
C VAL A 256 14.57 27.53 10.49
N PRO A 257 13.73 27.87 11.47
CA PRO A 257 12.40 27.28 11.63
C PRO A 257 11.54 27.44 10.37
N SER A 258 10.82 26.41 10.00
CA SER A 258 9.86 26.39 8.89
C SER A 258 8.59 25.61 9.26
N ASP A 259 7.47 25.86 8.58
CA ASP A 259 6.17 25.23 8.86
C ASP A 259 5.92 24.05 7.89
N ASP A 260 6.87 23.12 7.84
CA ASP A 260 6.76 21.87 7.07
C ASP A 260 6.86 20.63 7.97
N ILE A 261 6.50 19.47 7.41
CA ILE A 261 6.43 18.24 8.20
C ILE A 261 7.82 17.77 8.64
N LEU A 262 8.86 17.95 7.82
CA LEU A 262 10.21 17.58 8.23
C LEU A 262 10.70 18.45 9.39
N ALA A 263 10.45 19.76 9.36
CA ALA A 263 10.79 20.66 10.46
C ALA A 263 10.06 20.26 11.75
N ALA A 264 8.80 19.83 11.66
CA ALA A 264 8.06 19.34 12.82
C ALA A 264 8.64 18.03 13.38
N VAL A 265 9.12 17.12 12.52
CA VAL A 265 9.81 15.89 12.94
C VAL A 265 11.15 16.20 13.60
N VAL A 266 11.96 17.10 13.02
CA VAL A 266 13.23 17.57 13.59
C VAL A 266 13.00 18.19 14.95
N SER A 267 12.06 19.12 15.08
CA SER A 267 11.73 19.78 16.35
C SER A 267 11.26 18.79 17.42
N ALA A 268 10.42 17.82 17.04
CA ALA A 268 9.96 16.77 17.96
C ALA A 268 11.12 15.87 18.41
N HIS A 269 12.06 15.58 17.52
CA HIS A 269 13.27 14.84 17.85
C HIS A 269 14.15 15.63 18.83
N ASP A 270 14.47 16.89 18.54
CA ASP A 270 15.37 17.70 19.34
C ASP A 270 14.83 17.94 20.76
N VAL A 271 13.50 17.98 20.95
CA VAL A 271 12.86 18.10 22.27
C VAL A 271 12.82 16.78 23.02
N ASP A 272 12.40 15.71 22.35
CA ASP A 272 12.14 14.41 23.00
C ASP A 272 13.39 13.50 23.02
N ASN A 273 14.41 13.78 22.20
CA ASN A 273 15.63 12.98 21.97
C ASN A 273 15.32 11.49 21.76
N GLN A 274 14.30 11.20 20.95
CA GLN A 274 13.78 9.83 20.79
C GLN A 274 14.28 9.10 19.54
N LEU A 275 15.07 9.76 18.69
CA LEU A 275 15.75 9.16 17.54
C LEU A 275 17.26 9.35 17.71
N THR A 276 18.03 8.56 16.99
CA THR A 276 19.42 8.91 16.69
C THR A 276 19.44 9.79 15.42
N GLU A 277 20.56 10.47 15.17
CA GLU A 277 20.74 11.26 13.92
C GLU A 277 20.58 10.37 12.67
N VAL A 278 21.08 9.16 12.73
CA VAL A 278 20.95 8.17 11.65
C VAL A 278 19.48 7.81 11.41
N GLU A 279 18.71 7.58 12.47
CA GLU A 279 17.27 7.29 12.35
C GLU A 279 16.47 8.49 11.83
N LEU A 280 16.89 9.71 12.16
CA LEU A 280 16.25 10.94 11.67
C LEU A 280 16.46 11.10 10.16
N VAL A 281 17.70 10.97 9.67
CA VAL A 281 18.03 11.01 8.25
C VAL A 281 17.33 9.86 7.51
N SER A 282 17.39 8.65 8.06
CA SER A 282 16.72 7.47 7.49
C SER A 282 15.21 7.63 7.43
N THR A 283 14.60 8.30 8.42
CA THR A 283 13.17 8.62 8.41
C THR A 283 12.84 9.64 7.30
N ALA A 284 13.65 10.67 7.10
CA ALA A 284 13.47 11.61 6.01
C ALA A 284 13.61 10.92 4.64
N TYR A 285 14.59 10.03 4.50
CA TYR A 285 14.75 9.18 3.31
C TYR A 285 13.53 8.30 3.05
N LEU A 286 13.00 7.64 4.10
CA LEU A 286 11.76 6.86 3.99
C LEU A 286 10.59 7.70 3.49
N LEU A 287 10.38 8.89 4.05
CA LEU A 287 9.30 9.79 3.63
C LEU A 287 9.44 10.17 2.15
N PHE A 288 10.67 10.42 1.69
CA PHE A 288 10.94 10.70 0.29
C PHE A 288 10.59 9.50 -0.60
N VAL A 289 11.25 8.35 -0.42
CA VAL A 289 11.10 7.20 -1.34
C VAL A 289 9.69 6.62 -1.32
N ALA A 290 9.10 6.44 -0.13
CA ALA A 290 7.77 5.86 -0.03
C ALA A 290 6.66 6.79 -0.56
N GLY A 291 6.89 8.11 -0.53
CA GLY A 291 5.87 9.09 -0.89
C GLY A 291 5.67 9.25 -2.39
N PHE A 292 6.72 9.15 -3.21
CA PHE A 292 6.57 9.45 -4.64
C PHE A 292 6.25 8.22 -5.51
N GLU A 293 6.97 7.11 -5.34
CA GLU A 293 6.87 5.97 -6.26
C GLU A 293 5.50 5.28 -6.19
N THR A 294 4.94 5.16 -5.01
CA THR A 294 3.63 4.54 -4.81
C THR A 294 2.51 5.38 -5.41
N THR A 295 2.54 6.69 -5.25
CA THR A 295 1.53 7.61 -5.81
C THR A 295 1.64 7.71 -7.33
N LEU A 296 2.86 7.78 -7.88
CA LEU A 296 3.11 7.66 -9.33
C LEU A 296 2.38 6.44 -9.91
N ASN A 297 2.62 5.27 -9.32
CA ASN A 297 2.03 4.04 -9.83
C ASN A 297 0.52 3.97 -9.60
N ALA A 298 0.00 4.51 -8.49
CA ALA A 298 -1.45 4.59 -8.27
C ALA A 298 -2.15 5.47 -9.33
N LEU A 299 -1.54 6.58 -9.73
CA LEU A 299 -2.03 7.44 -10.82
C LEU A 299 -2.01 6.72 -12.16
N GLY A 300 -0.89 6.09 -12.52
CA GLY A 300 -0.78 5.35 -13.76
C GLY A 300 -1.76 4.18 -13.84
N ASN A 301 -1.82 3.37 -12.79
CA ASN A 301 -2.69 2.20 -12.71
C ASN A 301 -4.17 2.59 -12.76
N GLY A 302 -4.59 3.60 -11.98
CA GLY A 302 -5.96 4.09 -11.97
C GLY A 302 -6.38 4.67 -13.32
N THR A 303 -5.48 5.43 -13.98
CA THR A 303 -5.73 5.96 -15.33
C THR A 303 -5.87 4.83 -16.35
N LEU A 304 -5.00 3.83 -16.34
CA LEU A 304 -5.13 2.68 -17.24
C LEU A 304 -6.50 2.01 -17.11
N HIS A 305 -6.92 1.75 -15.87
CA HIS A 305 -8.22 1.11 -15.64
C HIS A 305 -9.39 1.99 -16.06
N LEU A 306 -9.35 3.30 -15.85
CA LEU A 306 -10.38 4.22 -16.34
C LEU A 306 -10.41 4.28 -17.88
N MET A 307 -9.25 4.28 -18.53
CA MET A 307 -9.18 4.29 -20.00
C MET A 307 -9.64 2.97 -20.65
N ARG A 308 -9.62 1.88 -19.89
CA ARG A 308 -10.23 0.58 -20.29
C ARG A 308 -11.74 0.51 -19.99
N ASN A 309 -12.29 1.44 -19.20
CA ASN A 309 -13.69 1.51 -18.77
C ASN A 309 -14.24 2.94 -18.93
N LEU A 310 -14.42 3.34 -20.19
CA LEU A 310 -14.78 4.72 -20.56
C LEU A 310 -16.14 5.18 -20.05
N ASP A 311 -17.07 4.25 -19.84
CA ASP A 311 -18.35 4.49 -19.19
C ASP A 311 -18.18 5.01 -17.75
N GLN A 312 -17.17 4.49 -17.03
CA GLN A 312 -16.87 4.93 -15.67
C GLN A 312 -16.09 6.26 -15.66
N TRP A 313 -15.26 6.51 -16.68
CA TRP A 313 -14.68 7.82 -16.90
C TRP A 313 -15.75 8.90 -17.10
N GLU A 314 -16.74 8.64 -17.96
CA GLU A 314 -17.87 9.56 -18.17
C GLU A 314 -18.70 9.74 -16.90
N ALA A 315 -18.96 8.66 -16.16
CA ALA A 315 -19.70 8.74 -14.90
C ALA A 315 -18.99 9.64 -13.85
N LEU A 316 -17.66 9.58 -13.76
CA LEU A 316 -16.87 10.49 -12.91
C LEU A 316 -16.90 11.93 -13.40
N ARG A 317 -17.00 12.16 -14.70
CA ARG A 317 -17.16 13.50 -15.27
C ARG A 317 -18.51 14.10 -14.94
N GLU A 318 -19.57 13.29 -15.00
CA GLU A 318 -20.94 13.71 -14.70
C GLU A 318 -21.18 13.94 -13.21
N ASP A 319 -20.58 13.08 -12.36
CA ASP A 319 -20.74 13.14 -10.90
C ASP A 319 -19.40 13.05 -10.17
N ARG A 320 -18.86 14.21 -9.85
CA ARG A 320 -17.60 14.34 -9.08
C ARG A 320 -17.68 13.82 -7.65
N SER A 321 -18.89 13.64 -7.11
CA SER A 321 -19.06 13.08 -5.76
C SER A 321 -18.61 11.62 -5.66
N LEU A 322 -18.49 10.92 -6.78
CA LEU A 322 -17.98 9.56 -6.88
C LEU A 322 -16.44 9.47 -6.74
N LEU A 323 -15.73 10.58 -6.98
CA LEU A 323 -14.25 10.56 -7.05
C LEU A 323 -13.56 10.04 -5.78
N PRO A 324 -14.00 10.38 -4.56
CA PRO A 324 -13.39 9.79 -3.36
C PRO A 324 -13.49 8.26 -3.30
N GLY A 325 -14.64 7.69 -3.68
CA GLY A 325 -14.85 6.25 -3.74
C GLY A 325 -14.05 5.59 -4.88
N ALA A 326 -14.03 6.25 -6.04
CA ALA A 326 -13.25 5.78 -7.19
C ALA A 326 -11.74 5.66 -6.88
N VAL A 327 -11.17 6.60 -6.12
CA VAL A 327 -9.77 6.52 -5.68
C VAL A 327 -9.53 5.27 -4.82
N GLU A 328 -10.43 4.94 -3.88
CA GLU A 328 -10.30 3.71 -3.10
C GLU A 328 -10.41 2.46 -4.00
N GLU A 329 -11.28 2.50 -5.00
CA GLU A 329 -11.46 1.39 -5.94
C GLU A 329 -10.23 1.21 -6.86
N PHE A 330 -9.59 2.28 -7.33
CA PHE A 330 -8.33 2.19 -8.08
C PHE A 330 -7.25 1.53 -7.23
N LEU A 331 -7.10 1.95 -5.97
CA LEU A 331 -6.16 1.38 -5.02
C LEU A 331 -6.45 -0.09 -4.70
N ARG A 332 -7.72 -0.48 -4.63
CA ARG A 332 -8.14 -1.86 -4.47
C ARG A 332 -7.77 -2.69 -5.70
N LEU A 333 -8.23 -2.25 -6.87
CA LEU A 333 -8.17 -3.04 -8.10
C LEU A 333 -6.74 -3.24 -8.59
N GLU A 334 -5.95 -2.17 -8.60
CA GLU A 334 -4.53 -2.23 -9.04
C GLU A 334 -3.66 -1.47 -8.05
N SER A 335 -3.46 -2.10 -6.88
CA SER A 335 -2.62 -1.54 -5.84
C SER A 335 -1.20 -1.26 -6.36
N PRO A 336 -0.60 -0.09 -6.08
CA PRO A 336 0.80 0.20 -6.43
C PRO A 336 1.80 -0.74 -5.74
N LEU A 337 1.37 -1.38 -4.65
CA LEU A 337 2.11 -2.47 -4.00
C LEU A 337 1.38 -3.79 -4.23
N LYS A 338 1.98 -4.71 -5.01
CA LYS A 338 1.45 -6.07 -5.16
C LYS A 338 1.71 -6.94 -3.94
N HIS A 339 2.84 -6.69 -3.24
CA HIS A 339 3.18 -7.32 -1.97
C HIS A 339 3.50 -6.26 -0.92
N ALA A 340 3.30 -6.60 0.35
CA ALA A 340 3.83 -5.81 1.46
C ALA A 340 5.36 -5.90 1.51
N SER A 341 6.00 -5.05 2.33
CA SER A 341 7.43 -5.18 2.64
C SER A 341 7.77 -6.59 3.13
N PHE A 342 8.97 -7.04 2.81
CA PHE A 342 9.46 -8.37 3.22
C PHE A 342 9.30 -8.59 4.71
N ARG A 343 9.01 -9.84 5.06
CA ARG A 343 8.95 -10.28 6.44
C ARG A 343 9.75 -11.56 6.62
N SER A 344 10.19 -11.79 7.85
CA SER A 344 10.74 -13.07 8.27
C SER A 344 9.97 -13.62 9.46
N ALA A 345 9.80 -14.94 9.50
CA ALA A 345 9.22 -15.64 10.63
C ALA A 345 10.22 -15.62 11.81
N THR A 346 9.85 -15.04 12.96
CA THR A 346 10.72 -15.00 14.14
C THR A 346 10.76 -16.33 14.90
N GLU A 347 9.72 -17.15 14.72
CA GLU A 347 9.55 -18.50 15.25
C GLU A 347 8.75 -19.32 14.23
N SER A 348 8.74 -20.65 14.37
CA SER A 348 7.83 -21.47 13.54
C SER A 348 6.39 -21.11 13.83
N LEU A 349 5.60 -20.87 12.79
CA LEU A 349 4.20 -20.47 12.91
C LEU A 349 3.35 -21.10 11.82
N THR A 350 2.06 -21.27 12.09
CA THR A 350 1.11 -21.81 11.12
C THR A 350 0.28 -20.67 10.52
N ILE A 351 0.25 -20.55 9.19
CA ILE A 351 -0.60 -19.63 8.45
C ILE A 351 -1.38 -20.42 7.41
N GLY A 352 -2.72 -20.28 7.37
CA GLY A 352 -3.56 -21.00 6.42
C GLY A 352 -3.42 -22.53 6.49
N GLY A 353 -3.16 -23.09 7.67
CA GLY A 353 -2.96 -24.52 7.88
C GLY A 353 -1.55 -25.04 7.53
N VAL A 354 -0.66 -24.18 7.01
CA VAL A 354 0.70 -24.55 6.61
C VAL A 354 1.71 -24.03 7.63
N GLU A 355 2.65 -24.90 8.07
CA GLU A 355 3.74 -24.51 8.97
C GLU A 355 4.84 -23.79 8.18
N ILE A 356 5.21 -22.60 8.65
CA ILE A 356 6.31 -21.78 8.16
C ILE A 356 7.43 -21.86 9.18
N PRO A 357 8.63 -22.35 8.81
CA PRO A 357 9.75 -22.45 9.72
C PRO A 357 10.28 -21.08 10.19
N ALA A 358 10.84 -21.06 11.38
CA ALA A 358 11.56 -19.90 11.90
C ALA A 358 12.70 -19.48 10.95
N GLY A 359 12.76 -18.21 10.62
CA GLY A 359 13.78 -17.64 9.75
C GLY A 359 13.40 -17.61 8.27
N ASP A 360 12.30 -18.21 7.84
CA ASP A 360 11.89 -18.17 6.43
C ASP A 360 11.32 -16.82 6.04
N PHE A 361 11.48 -16.48 4.75
CA PHE A 361 10.91 -15.27 4.15
C PHE A 361 9.43 -15.44 3.86
N VAL A 362 8.66 -14.39 4.15
CA VAL A 362 7.22 -14.33 3.92
C VAL A 362 6.86 -13.09 3.10
N LEU A 363 6.13 -13.28 2.01
CA LEU A 363 5.52 -12.23 1.19
C LEU A 363 4.01 -12.25 1.37
N LEU A 364 3.43 -11.10 1.66
CA LEU A 364 2.00 -10.92 1.84
C LEU A 364 1.42 -10.29 0.57
N ALA A 365 0.65 -11.05 -0.21
CA ALA A 365 0.13 -10.65 -1.52
C ALA A 365 -1.08 -9.69 -1.37
N ILE A 366 -0.81 -8.40 -1.21
CA ILE A 366 -1.83 -7.34 -1.12
C ILE A 366 -2.72 -7.34 -2.36
N ALA A 367 -2.14 -7.48 -3.56
CA ALA A 367 -2.89 -7.50 -4.81
C ALA A 367 -3.85 -8.68 -4.89
N SER A 368 -3.44 -9.87 -4.40
CA SER A 368 -4.33 -11.03 -4.29
C SER A 368 -5.47 -10.78 -3.30
N ALA A 369 -5.14 -10.26 -2.11
CA ALA A 369 -6.12 -9.97 -1.06
C ALA A 369 -7.18 -8.96 -1.53
N ASN A 370 -6.78 -7.93 -2.26
CA ASN A 370 -7.67 -6.90 -2.77
C ASN A 370 -8.58 -7.38 -3.92
N ARG A 371 -8.32 -8.58 -4.46
CA ARG A 371 -9.16 -9.25 -5.47
C ARG A 371 -9.70 -10.59 -4.99
N ASP A 372 -9.80 -10.82 -3.69
CA ASP A 372 -10.37 -12.03 -3.12
C ASP A 372 -11.89 -12.08 -3.33
N PRO A 373 -12.44 -13.06 -4.08
CA PRO A 373 -13.87 -13.18 -4.35
C PRO A 373 -14.70 -13.50 -3.09
N ARG A 374 -14.04 -13.98 -2.03
CA ARG A 374 -14.71 -14.19 -0.71
C ARG A 374 -14.99 -12.88 0.00
N ARG A 375 -14.37 -11.79 -0.44
CA ARG A 375 -14.46 -10.45 0.17
C ARG A 375 -15.11 -9.42 -0.75
N PHE A 376 -14.88 -9.49 -2.05
CA PHE A 376 -15.32 -8.51 -3.04
C PHE A 376 -16.11 -9.21 -4.14
N ASP A 377 -17.34 -8.78 -4.37
CA ASP A 377 -18.13 -9.19 -5.53
C ASP A 377 -17.45 -8.67 -6.81
N ASP A 378 -17.43 -9.46 -7.88
CA ASP A 378 -16.73 -9.12 -9.13
C ASP A 378 -15.35 -8.48 -8.91
N PRO A 379 -14.42 -9.19 -8.22
CA PRO A 379 -13.20 -8.59 -7.68
C PRO A 379 -12.25 -8.08 -8.77
N HIS A 380 -12.40 -8.52 -10.01
CA HIS A 380 -11.58 -8.13 -11.15
C HIS A 380 -12.16 -6.96 -11.96
N ALA A 381 -13.41 -6.60 -11.72
CA ALA A 381 -14.05 -5.46 -12.38
C ALA A 381 -13.74 -4.15 -11.66
N LEU A 382 -13.54 -3.07 -12.42
CA LEU A 382 -13.57 -1.71 -11.91
C LEU A 382 -15.03 -1.34 -11.61
N ASP A 383 -15.31 -0.90 -10.40
CA ASP A 383 -16.62 -0.36 -10.00
C ASP A 383 -16.43 0.86 -9.10
N ILE A 384 -16.46 2.06 -9.68
CA ILE A 384 -16.28 3.32 -8.96
C ILE A 384 -17.41 3.63 -7.96
N ARG A 385 -18.49 2.85 -7.96
CA ARG A 385 -19.58 2.92 -7.00
C ARG A 385 -19.52 1.84 -5.93
N ARG A 386 -18.47 1.02 -5.95
CA ARG A 386 -18.29 -0.02 -4.95
C ARG A 386 -18.29 0.56 -3.54
N PRO A 387 -19.06 -0.01 -2.60
CA PRO A 387 -19.01 0.41 -1.20
C PRO A 387 -17.59 0.31 -0.62
N THR A 388 -17.14 1.36 0.06
CA THR A 388 -15.78 1.45 0.62
C THR A 388 -15.69 0.98 2.08
N ASP A 389 -16.81 0.66 2.71
CA ASP A 389 -16.96 0.22 4.10
C ASP A 389 -16.27 -1.11 4.42
N GLY A 390 -15.93 -1.88 3.39
CA GLY A 390 -15.21 -3.13 3.52
C GLY A 390 -13.69 -3.01 3.61
N GLY A 391 -13.14 -1.89 3.25
CA GLY A 391 -11.70 -1.60 3.23
C GLY A 391 -10.92 -2.49 2.26
N HIS A 392 -9.89 -1.95 1.66
CA HIS A 392 -8.86 -2.68 0.92
C HIS A 392 -7.54 -2.66 1.70
N LEU A 393 -6.57 -3.49 1.33
CA LEU A 393 -5.27 -3.59 1.99
C LEU A 393 -4.15 -2.82 1.26
N ALA A 394 -4.47 -1.94 0.29
CA ALA A 394 -3.46 -1.19 -0.45
C ALA A 394 -2.57 -0.31 0.45
N PHE A 395 -3.08 0.15 1.59
CA PHE A 395 -2.32 0.86 2.62
C PHE A 395 -1.80 -0.05 3.75
N GLY A 396 -1.84 -1.36 3.56
CA GLY A 396 -1.48 -2.33 4.59
C GLY A 396 -2.47 -2.43 5.74
N HIS A 397 -2.04 -3.08 6.84
CA HIS A 397 -2.80 -3.25 8.06
C HIS A 397 -1.85 -3.38 9.27
N GLY A 398 -2.37 -3.19 10.50
CA GLY A 398 -1.58 -3.31 11.72
C GLY A 398 -0.65 -2.13 11.97
N ILE A 399 0.46 -2.38 12.66
CA ILE A 399 1.39 -1.33 13.11
C ILE A 399 2.08 -0.59 11.95
N HIS A 400 2.25 -1.24 10.80
CA HIS A 400 2.83 -0.66 9.59
C HIS A 400 1.80 -0.09 8.61
N HIS A 401 0.52 0.09 9.01
CA HIS A 401 -0.46 0.79 8.16
C HIS A 401 0.10 2.12 7.66
N CYS A 402 -0.06 2.41 6.37
CA CYS A 402 0.57 3.55 5.70
C CYS A 402 0.29 4.88 6.42
N LEU A 403 1.35 5.57 6.82
CA LEU A 403 1.25 6.89 7.43
C LEU A 403 0.84 7.95 6.42
N GLY A 404 1.31 7.80 5.16
CA GLY A 404 1.03 8.72 4.04
C GLY A 404 -0.34 8.55 3.40
N ALA A 405 -1.19 7.62 3.86
CA ALA A 405 -2.49 7.36 3.25
C ALA A 405 -3.39 8.61 3.08
N PRO A 406 -3.45 9.56 4.03
CA PRO A 406 -4.19 10.81 3.82
C PRO A 406 -3.61 11.66 2.68
N LEU A 407 -2.27 11.77 2.59
CA LEU A 407 -1.59 12.57 1.54
C LEU A 407 -1.82 11.96 0.16
N ALA A 408 -1.61 10.66 0.00
CA ALA A 408 -1.86 9.95 -1.25
C ALA A 408 -3.31 10.17 -1.76
N ARG A 409 -4.29 10.15 -0.86
CA ARG A 409 -5.69 10.43 -1.21
C ARG A 409 -5.91 11.87 -1.68
N VAL A 410 -5.23 12.83 -1.09
CA VAL A 410 -5.29 14.25 -1.52
C VAL A 410 -4.71 14.38 -2.93
N GLU A 411 -3.52 13.83 -3.15
CA GLU A 411 -2.85 13.86 -4.45
C GLU A 411 -3.67 13.17 -5.55
N LEU A 412 -4.15 11.96 -5.29
CA LEU A 412 -4.96 11.20 -6.25
C LEU A 412 -6.26 11.92 -6.63
N ARG A 413 -6.96 12.51 -5.64
CA ARG A 413 -8.19 13.27 -5.90
C ARG A 413 -7.93 14.54 -6.70
N ALA A 414 -6.89 15.28 -6.38
CA ALA A 414 -6.48 16.46 -7.13
C ALA A 414 -6.15 16.09 -8.58
N ALA A 415 -5.31 15.07 -8.75
CA ALA A 415 -4.86 14.62 -10.07
C ALA A 415 -6.00 14.12 -10.96
N PHE A 416 -6.81 13.18 -10.49
CA PHE A 416 -7.94 12.67 -11.28
C PHE A 416 -8.98 13.75 -11.53
N GLY A 417 -9.27 14.61 -10.56
CA GLY A 417 -10.16 15.75 -10.74
C GLY A 417 -9.71 16.65 -11.89
N ALA A 418 -8.45 17.04 -11.89
CA ALA A 418 -7.86 17.92 -12.90
C ALA A 418 -7.81 17.26 -14.30
N LEU A 419 -7.43 15.97 -14.38
CA LEU A 419 -7.44 15.22 -15.65
C LEU A 419 -8.83 15.13 -16.27
N LEU A 420 -9.85 14.86 -15.43
CA LEU A 420 -11.25 14.78 -15.86
C LEU A 420 -11.80 16.13 -16.35
N ASP A 421 -11.33 17.26 -15.80
CA ASP A 421 -11.75 18.59 -16.18
C ASP A 421 -11.04 19.07 -17.46
N ALA A 422 -9.73 18.85 -17.53
CA ALA A 422 -8.92 19.35 -18.65
C ALA A 422 -9.07 18.50 -19.92
N PHE A 423 -9.13 17.18 -19.77
CA PHE A 423 -9.05 16.24 -20.92
C PHE A 423 -10.26 15.28 -20.95
N PRO A 424 -11.48 15.79 -21.14
CA PRO A 424 -12.68 14.98 -21.07
C PRO A 424 -12.73 13.83 -22.09
N ALA A 425 -12.05 14.00 -23.22
CA ALA A 425 -11.97 13.01 -24.30
C ALA A 425 -10.68 12.19 -24.31
N MET A 426 -9.90 12.20 -23.21
CA MET A 426 -8.67 11.42 -23.09
C MET A 426 -8.89 9.94 -23.39
N ARG A 427 -7.93 9.33 -24.11
CA ARG A 427 -7.95 7.90 -24.51
C ARG A 427 -6.53 7.34 -24.47
N LEU A 428 -6.40 6.01 -24.34
CA LEU A 428 -5.12 5.37 -24.59
C LEU A 428 -4.65 5.63 -26.02
N ALA A 429 -3.37 5.92 -26.19
CA ALA A 429 -2.72 6.06 -27.50
C ALA A 429 -2.06 4.76 -27.96
N ALA A 430 -2.06 3.72 -27.13
CA ALA A 430 -1.52 2.39 -27.42
C ALA A 430 -2.55 1.31 -27.06
N ASP A 431 -2.41 0.14 -27.67
CA ASP A 431 -3.15 -1.04 -27.26
C ASP A 431 -2.76 -1.41 -25.81
N PRO A 432 -3.72 -1.60 -24.89
CA PRO A 432 -3.43 -2.02 -23.53
C PRO A 432 -2.57 -3.30 -23.41
N GLU A 433 -2.67 -4.20 -24.35
CA GLU A 433 -1.95 -5.48 -24.36
C GLU A 433 -0.44 -5.35 -24.66
N VAL A 434 -0.02 -4.21 -25.26
CA VAL A 434 1.41 -3.93 -25.51
C VAL A 434 2.08 -3.21 -24.33
N LEU A 435 1.31 -2.71 -23.39
CA LEU A 435 1.84 -2.04 -22.20
C LEU A 435 2.60 -3.03 -21.32
N ARG A 436 3.76 -2.61 -20.82
CA ARG A 436 4.65 -3.46 -20.02
C ARG A 436 4.69 -3.00 -18.57
N TRP A 437 4.58 -3.97 -17.68
CA TRP A 437 4.75 -3.78 -16.25
C TRP A 437 6.20 -3.91 -15.85
N ARG A 438 6.65 -3.07 -14.93
CA ARG A 438 8.02 -3.09 -14.42
C ARG A 438 8.30 -4.34 -13.59
N THR A 439 9.52 -4.87 -13.73
CA THR A 439 9.99 -5.99 -12.92
C THR A 439 10.30 -5.50 -11.50
N SER A 440 9.51 -5.90 -10.54
CA SER A 440 9.69 -5.59 -9.12
C SER A 440 9.05 -6.67 -8.26
N THR A 441 9.63 -6.97 -7.11
CA THR A 441 9.01 -7.87 -6.13
C THR A 441 7.80 -7.23 -5.47
N ILE A 442 7.89 -5.94 -5.14
CA ILE A 442 6.90 -5.24 -4.30
C ILE A 442 6.00 -4.35 -5.15
N ILE A 443 6.58 -3.57 -6.05
CA ILE A 443 5.88 -2.53 -6.81
C ILE A 443 5.09 -3.13 -7.98
N ARG A 444 3.95 -2.52 -8.28
CA ARG A 444 3.12 -2.75 -9.46
C ARG A 444 2.94 -1.42 -10.20
N GLY A 445 3.64 -1.25 -11.29
CA GLY A 445 3.62 -0.03 -12.09
C GLY A 445 4.04 -0.28 -13.54
N LEU A 446 3.56 0.54 -14.44
CA LEU A 446 3.87 0.50 -15.87
C LEU A 446 5.24 1.14 -16.17
N HIS A 447 5.85 0.75 -17.29
CA HIS A 447 7.01 1.45 -17.83
C HIS A 447 6.62 2.77 -18.49
N SER A 448 5.48 2.81 -19.19
CA SER A 448 4.93 3.98 -19.86
C SER A 448 3.41 3.88 -19.96
N LEU A 449 2.73 5.02 -20.08
CA LEU A 449 1.29 5.11 -20.32
C LEU A 449 0.99 6.18 -21.36
N PRO A 450 1.16 5.85 -22.66
CA PRO A 450 0.86 6.78 -23.73
C PRO A 450 -0.65 7.04 -23.81
N VAL A 451 -1.04 8.30 -23.71
CA VAL A 451 -2.42 8.77 -23.84
C VAL A 451 -2.53 9.85 -24.88
N ARG A 452 -3.69 9.92 -25.55
CA ARG A 452 -4.10 11.03 -26.39
C ARG A 452 -5.00 11.94 -25.57
N LEU A 453 -4.62 13.19 -25.41
CA LEU A 453 -5.30 14.13 -24.53
C LEU A 453 -6.62 14.63 -25.12
N ASN A 454 -6.67 14.90 -26.43
CA ASN A 454 -7.87 15.41 -27.14
C ASN A 454 -8.53 16.55 -26.35
N HIS A 455 -8.04 17.77 -26.59
CA HIS A 455 -8.61 18.99 -26.03
C HIS A 455 -10.06 19.21 -26.49
N ARG A 456 -10.81 20.00 -25.75
CA ARG A 456 -12.17 20.41 -26.14
C ARG A 456 -12.20 21.21 -27.43
#